data_96243823c57f450e993ce8b24dc86093
#
_entry.id   96243823c57f450e993ce8b24dc86093
#
_cell.length_a   1.000
_cell.length_b   1.000
_cell.length_c   1.000
_cell.angle_alpha   90.00
_cell.angle_beta   90.00
_cell.angle_gamma   90.00
#
_symmetry.space_group_name_H-M   'P 1'
#
loop_
_entity.id
_entity.type
_entity.pdbx_description
1 polymer ?
#
loop_
_entity_poly.entity_id
_entity_poly.type
_entity_poly.pdbx_seq_one_letter_code
_entity_poly.pdbx_strand_id
1 'polypeptide(L)'
;PYDTMRWRGIDGTEVLTHLITTLGVNQPIKDFFTTYNGMLHPDAIMGGWMRYQNKDINNDILISYGYGDGGGGPTREMLETSVRMEKGVKGIPKVRQAFARTYFDELDERVSKNNRLPVWEGELYFEYHRGTLTSMARNKRSNRKSELGLMDLELLSVLTAPDMAYPQEELDAMWKVVLLNQFHDILPGSSIHEVYEVTKEEYGRLAEQLAAMIGERRKAIAGSGSAVTVFNTTGKVRDDIVNLGDLEGSALIDSDGVVYPVQKTADGSIAFVQNLPSKGYKSFTVSETTSAAERAPFTLVGERQLETPFYTVSLDEHGMFTSIYDKENDREVV
;
A
#
# COMPACT_ATOMS: atom_id res chain seq x y z
N PRO A 1 26.68 2.35 4.93
CA PRO A 1 27.89 3.10 4.84
C PRO A 1 28.00 4.23 3.86
N TYR A 2 26.88 4.77 3.36
CA TYR A 2 26.89 6.00 2.58
C TYR A 2 25.88 6.97 3.21
N ASP A 3 26.32 8.22 3.46
CA ASP A 3 25.42 9.27 3.95
C ASP A 3 24.98 10.20 2.80
N THR A 4 25.78 10.25 1.72
CA THR A 4 25.44 10.99 0.49
C THR A 4 25.59 10.06 -0.71
N MET A 5 24.50 9.92 -1.49
CA MET A 5 24.40 8.95 -2.58
C MET A 5 23.32 9.33 -3.58
N ARG A 6 23.30 8.67 -4.74
CA ARG A 6 22.10 8.57 -5.57
C ARG A 6 21.31 7.35 -5.14
N TRP A 7 20.05 7.54 -4.84
CA TRP A 7 19.15 6.43 -4.54
C TRP A 7 18.31 6.12 -5.77
N ARG A 8 18.47 4.90 -6.29
CA ARG A 8 17.82 4.44 -7.50
C ARG A 8 16.59 3.58 -7.17
N GLY A 9 15.43 3.97 -7.74
CA GLY A 9 14.19 3.19 -7.68
C GLY A 9 14.19 2.00 -8.65
N ILE A 10 13.17 1.16 -8.54
CA ILE A 10 13.00 -0.04 -9.39
C ILE A 10 12.77 0.30 -10.87
N ASP A 11 12.34 1.51 -11.16
CA ASP A 11 12.13 2.04 -12.53
C ASP A 11 13.39 2.71 -13.11
N GLY A 12 14.50 2.70 -12.35
CA GLY A 12 15.76 3.32 -12.72
C GLY A 12 15.85 4.82 -12.41
N THR A 13 14.79 5.45 -11.91
CA THR A 13 14.81 6.86 -11.50
C THR A 13 15.74 7.07 -10.31
N GLU A 14 16.58 8.10 -10.36
CA GLU A 14 17.53 8.42 -9.31
C GLU A 14 17.20 9.74 -8.61
N VAL A 15 17.34 9.77 -7.29
CA VAL A 15 17.28 10.99 -6.49
C VAL A 15 18.55 11.20 -5.69
N LEU A 16 19.01 12.46 -5.60
CA LEU A 16 20.14 12.80 -4.74
C LEU A 16 19.66 12.72 -3.28
N THR A 17 20.37 11.94 -2.49
CA THR A 17 20.00 11.63 -1.10
C THR A 17 21.14 11.98 -0.15
N HIS A 18 20.76 12.58 0.98
CA HIS A 18 21.68 12.83 2.09
C HIS A 18 21.02 12.40 3.40
N LEU A 19 21.67 11.47 4.09
CA LEU A 19 21.22 11.01 5.40
C LEU A 19 21.79 11.93 6.46
N ILE A 20 20.93 12.47 7.33
CA ILE A 20 21.37 13.32 8.44
C ILE A 20 22.13 12.51 9.49
N THR A 21 23.22 13.05 9.99
CA THR A 21 24.07 12.41 11.00
C THR A 21 23.99 13.11 12.36
N THR A 22 22.93 13.84 12.59
CA THR A 22 22.69 14.66 13.80
C THR A 22 22.65 13.79 15.06
N LEU A 23 23.31 14.24 16.10
CA LEU A 23 23.25 13.63 17.43
C LEU A 23 21.98 14.08 18.19
N GLY A 24 21.44 13.16 18.98
CA GLY A 24 20.44 13.47 19.98
C GLY A 24 21.01 14.18 21.21
N VAL A 25 20.14 14.64 22.08
CA VAL A 25 20.53 15.27 23.35
C VAL A 25 21.32 14.28 24.21
N ASN A 26 22.48 14.73 24.73
CA ASN A 26 23.38 13.92 25.56
C ASN A 26 23.86 12.61 24.94
N GLN A 27 23.81 12.50 23.62
CA GLN A 27 24.23 11.31 22.91
C GLN A 27 25.76 11.33 22.68
N PRO A 28 26.49 10.23 22.99
CA PRO A 28 27.90 10.12 22.69
C PRO A 28 28.16 10.20 21.18
N ILE A 29 29.26 10.87 20.79
CA ILE A 29 29.65 11.00 19.38
C ILE A 29 29.80 9.63 18.68
N LYS A 30 30.21 8.61 19.43
CA LYS A 30 30.41 7.25 18.92
C LYS A 30 29.09 6.42 18.80
N ASP A 31 28.00 6.95 19.31
CA ASP A 31 26.71 6.29 19.18
C ASP A 31 26.26 6.30 17.72
N PHE A 32 25.59 5.24 17.28
CA PHE A 32 25.14 5.10 15.89
C PHE A 32 23.75 5.72 15.64
N PHE A 33 23.01 6.04 16.68
CA PHE A 33 21.70 6.69 16.53
C PHE A 33 21.83 8.11 15.99
N THR A 34 20.92 8.48 15.10
CA THR A 34 20.73 9.83 14.60
C THR A 34 19.33 10.33 14.94
N THR A 35 19.13 11.62 14.96
CA THR A 35 17.83 12.23 15.21
C THR A 35 17.54 13.39 14.29
N TYR A 36 16.26 13.58 13.95
CA TYR A 36 15.77 14.81 13.33
C TYR A 36 15.39 15.88 14.37
N ASN A 37 15.34 15.50 15.66
CA ASN A 37 15.10 16.38 16.81
C ASN A 37 16.43 16.91 17.39
N GLY A 38 17.35 17.34 16.53
CA GLY A 38 18.68 17.76 16.95
C GLY A 38 18.67 19.00 17.83
N MET A 39 19.68 19.08 18.71
CA MET A 39 20.00 20.28 19.46
C MET A 39 21.08 21.06 18.74
N LEU A 40 20.93 22.36 18.66
CA LEU A 40 21.90 23.21 18.01
C LEU A 40 22.95 23.75 19.05
N HIS A 41 23.99 22.98 19.25
CA HIS A 41 25.15 23.35 20.09
C HIS A 41 26.46 22.78 19.49
N PRO A 42 27.63 23.23 19.92
CA PRO A 42 28.92 22.86 19.32
C PRO A 42 29.15 21.35 19.22
N ASP A 43 28.80 20.58 20.24
CA ASP A 43 29.05 19.14 20.27
C ASP A 43 28.15 18.41 19.25
N ALA A 44 26.91 18.85 19.05
CA ALA A 44 26.01 18.28 18.03
C ALA A 44 26.53 18.53 16.61
N ILE A 45 27.04 19.74 16.36
CA ILE A 45 27.65 20.11 15.08
C ILE A 45 28.92 19.27 14.82
N MET A 46 29.82 19.22 15.79
CA MET A 46 31.05 18.43 15.68
C MET A 46 30.75 16.94 15.57
N GLY A 47 29.84 16.43 16.38
CA GLY A 47 29.45 15.03 16.35
C GLY A 47 28.83 14.63 15.02
N GLY A 48 27.91 15.43 14.47
CA GLY A 48 27.35 15.22 13.14
C GLY A 48 28.41 15.16 12.05
N TRP A 49 29.36 16.10 12.08
CA TRP A 49 30.49 16.11 11.15
C TRP A 49 31.40 14.89 11.33
N MET A 50 31.75 14.54 12.57
CA MET A 50 32.62 13.40 12.83
C MET A 50 32.02 12.08 12.34
N ARG A 51 30.73 11.92 12.44
CA ARG A 51 30.00 10.72 12.02
C ARG A 51 29.82 10.63 10.51
N TYR A 52 29.78 11.74 9.80
CA TYR A 52 29.59 11.77 8.35
C TYR A 52 30.68 10.98 7.63
N GLN A 53 30.30 10.05 6.77
CA GLN A 53 31.22 9.08 6.15
C GLN A 53 31.80 9.56 4.81
N ASN A 54 31.04 10.34 4.03
CA ASN A 54 31.43 10.69 2.66
C ASN A 54 32.24 12.00 2.57
N LYS A 55 33.19 12.22 3.47
CA LYS A 55 34.05 13.42 3.51
C LYS A 55 34.95 13.57 2.30
N ASP A 56 35.15 12.49 1.55
CA ASP A 56 35.96 12.44 0.33
C ASP A 56 35.23 12.96 -0.91
N ILE A 57 33.93 13.11 -0.86
CA ILE A 57 33.10 13.61 -1.96
C ILE A 57 32.31 14.87 -1.62
N ASN A 58 32.06 15.13 -0.34
CA ASN A 58 31.33 16.31 0.12
C ASN A 58 31.86 16.78 1.46
N ASN A 59 31.97 18.11 1.63
CA ASN A 59 32.55 18.77 2.80
C ASN A 59 31.48 19.53 3.62
N ASP A 60 30.23 19.20 3.46
CA ASP A 60 29.09 19.85 4.10
C ASP A 60 28.07 18.81 4.56
N ILE A 61 27.32 19.11 5.62
CA ILE A 61 26.25 18.26 6.14
C ILE A 61 25.00 19.09 6.44
N LEU A 62 23.84 18.44 6.33
CA LEU A 62 22.57 19.00 6.77
C LEU A 62 22.27 18.54 8.20
N ILE A 63 21.97 19.47 9.09
CA ILE A 63 21.53 19.21 10.45
C ILE A 63 20.09 19.72 10.60
N SER A 64 19.17 18.82 10.90
CA SER A 64 17.82 19.15 11.33
C SER A 64 17.82 19.40 12.83
N TYR A 65 17.30 20.52 13.31
CA TYR A 65 17.29 20.86 14.72
C TYR A 65 15.98 21.47 15.18
N GLY A 66 15.74 21.35 16.48
CA GLY A 66 14.49 21.78 17.12
C GLY A 66 13.67 20.62 17.63
N TYR A 67 12.79 20.86 18.59
CA TYR A 67 11.91 19.83 19.11
C TYR A 67 10.82 19.49 18.09
N GLY A 68 10.73 18.20 17.73
CA GLY A 68 9.68 17.61 16.93
C GLY A 68 8.63 16.88 17.76
N ASP A 69 7.93 15.93 17.12
CA ASP A 69 6.96 15.03 17.78
C ASP A 69 5.83 15.74 18.56
N GLY A 70 5.17 16.68 17.93
CA GLY A 70 3.93 17.23 18.49
C GLY A 70 3.99 18.66 18.98
N GLY A 71 4.92 19.45 18.49
CA GLY A 71 4.73 20.87 18.66
C GLY A 71 5.81 21.60 19.40
N GLY A 72 6.98 21.37 18.99
CA GLY A 72 8.10 22.18 19.43
C GLY A 72 8.61 23.08 18.32
N GLY A 73 9.82 22.78 17.87
CA GLY A 73 10.60 23.57 16.94
C GLY A 73 11.84 24.11 17.64
N PRO A 74 12.59 25.00 17.00
CA PRO A 74 13.77 25.59 17.59
C PRO A 74 13.43 26.46 18.80
N THR A 75 14.20 26.31 19.86
CA THR A 75 14.08 27.23 21.00
C THR A 75 14.82 28.53 20.72
N ARG A 76 14.51 29.57 21.52
CA ARG A 76 15.24 30.83 21.48
C ARG A 76 16.74 30.63 21.65
N GLU A 77 17.14 29.77 22.58
CA GLU A 77 18.54 29.47 22.86
C GLU A 77 19.25 28.83 21.65
N MET A 78 18.59 27.87 20.97
CA MET A 78 19.11 27.27 19.74
C MET A 78 19.37 28.33 18.66
N LEU A 79 18.42 29.24 18.47
CA LEU A 79 18.52 30.33 17.49
C LEU A 79 19.65 31.30 17.85
N GLU A 80 19.78 31.73 19.10
CA GLU A 80 20.87 32.57 19.57
C GLU A 80 22.24 31.87 19.43
N THR A 81 22.31 30.58 19.73
CA THR A 81 23.52 29.78 19.55
C THR A 81 23.90 29.66 18.08
N SER A 82 22.94 29.46 17.18
CA SER A 82 23.13 29.45 15.73
C SER A 82 23.80 30.75 15.25
N VAL A 83 23.26 31.90 15.63
CA VAL A 83 23.79 33.21 15.25
C VAL A 83 25.25 33.43 15.74
N ARG A 84 25.59 32.88 16.93
CA ARG A 84 26.94 32.93 17.46
C ARG A 84 27.89 32.02 16.69
N MET A 85 27.46 30.79 16.37
CA MET A 85 28.25 29.81 15.64
C MET A 85 28.45 30.18 14.17
N GLU A 86 27.53 30.92 13.57
CA GLU A 86 27.64 31.43 12.19
C GLU A 86 28.89 32.34 12.02
N LYS A 87 29.26 33.07 13.05
CA LYS A 87 30.50 33.89 13.08
C LYS A 87 31.78 33.07 13.05
N GLY A 88 31.68 31.76 13.27
CA GLY A 88 32.78 30.82 13.34
C GLY A 88 33.31 30.65 14.77
N VAL A 89 33.45 29.40 15.17
CA VAL A 89 34.03 28.98 16.44
C VAL A 89 35.25 28.12 16.14
N LYS A 90 36.38 28.39 16.76
CA LYS A 90 37.62 27.63 16.53
C LYS A 90 37.42 26.16 16.89
N GLY A 91 37.69 25.27 15.94
CA GLY A 91 37.68 23.82 16.15
C GLY A 91 36.36 23.12 15.81
N ILE A 92 35.34 23.85 15.37
CA ILE A 92 34.08 23.25 14.86
C ILE A 92 33.81 23.72 13.42
N PRO A 93 33.00 22.96 12.66
CA PRO A 93 32.57 23.38 11.34
C PRO A 93 31.83 24.72 11.37
N LYS A 94 31.94 25.47 10.29
CA LYS A 94 31.19 26.71 10.11
C LYS A 94 29.75 26.38 9.86
N VAL A 95 28.80 27.07 10.52
CA VAL A 95 27.38 26.84 10.40
C VAL A 95 26.67 28.02 9.76
N ARG A 96 25.55 27.74 9.10
CA ARG A 96 24.57 28.76 8.68
C ARG A 96 23.20 28.13 8.72
N GLN A 97 22.16 28.94 8.88
CA GLN A 97 20.78 28.53 8.70
C GLN A 97 20.42 28.58 7.21
N ALA A 98 19.74 27.57 6.72
CA ALA A 98 19.29 27.49 5.35
C ALA A 98 18.02 26.63 5.24
N PHE A 99 17.31 26.75 4.12
CA PHE A 99 16.29 25.79 3.75
C PHE A 99 16.91 24.50 3.23
N ALA A 100 16.26 23.36 3.47
CA ALA A 100 16.70 22.07 2.95
C ALA A 100 16.95 22.11 1.42
N ARG A 101 16.08 22.78 0.67
CA ARG A 101 16.25 22.98 -0.77
C ARG A 101 17.58 23.63 -1.11
N THR A 102 17.93 24.73 -0.45
CA THR A 102 19.22 25.42 -0.67
C THR A 102 20.40 24.48 -0.45
N TYR A 103 20.33 23.66 0.60
CA TYR A 103 21.37 22.66 0.85
C TYR A 103 21.48 21.65 -0.30
N PHE A 104 20.35 21.12 -0.79
CA PHE A 104 20.37 20.13 -1.86
C PHE A 104 20.79 20.72 -3.20
N ASP A 105 20.39 21.95 -3.53
CA ASP A 105 20.84 22.64 -4.74
C ASP A 105 22.38 22.79 -4.73
N GLU A 106 22.96 23.23 -3.61
CA GLU A 106 24.42 23.34 -3.46
C GLU A 106 25.13 21.98 -3.38
N LEU A 107 24.49 20.99 -2.79
CA LEU A 107 25.02 19.62 -2.76
C LEU A 107 25.10 19.05 -4.18
N ASP A 108 24.06 19.22 -4.98
CA ASP A 108 24.05 18.76 -6.37
C ASP A 108 25.17 19.42 -7.19
N GLU A 109 25.35 20.72 -7.06
CA GLU A 109 26.47 21.43 -7.73
C GLU A 109 27.83 20.84 -7.36
N ARG A 110 28.02 20.40 -6.11
CA ARG A 110 29.31 19.84 -5.63
C ARG A 110 29.54 18.39 -6.10
N VAL A 111 28.46 17.57 -6.13
CA VAL A 111 28.63 16.12 -6.27
C VAL A 111 28.11 15.53 -7.58
N SER A 112 27.26 16.24 -8.34
CA SER A 112 26.63 15.70 -9.56
C SER A 112 27.61 15.21 -10.62
N LYS A 113 28.79 15.83 -10.71
CA LYS A 113 29.87 15.47 -11.65
C LYS A 113 30.93 14.55 -11.04
N ASN A 114 30.76 14.16 -9.78
CA ASN A 114 31.73 13.31 -9.11
C ASN A 114 31.42 11.83 -9.41
N ASN A 115 32.28 11.18 -10.17
CA ASN A 115 32.14 9.77 -10.53
C ASN A 115 32.29 8.78 -9.36
N ARG A 116 32.70 9.27 -8.19
CA ARG A 116 32.79 8.50 -6.94
C ARG A 116 31.53 8.58 -6.09
N LEU A 117 30.52 9.38 -6.51
CA LEU A 117 29.23 9.42 -5.82
C LEU A 117 28.58 8.03 -5.90
N PRO A 118 28.35 7.34 -4.76
CA PRO A 118 27.80 6.00 -4.78
C PRO A 118 26.34 6.03 -5.24
N VAL A 119 25.91 4.92 -5.86
CA VAL A 119 24.51 4.64 -6.17
C VAL A 119 24.05 3.52 -5.25
N TRP A 120 22.92 3.75 -4.57
CA TRP A 120 22.22 2.73 -3.80
C TRP A 120 20.96 2.32 -4.55
N GLU A 121 20.85 1.04 -4.82
CA GLU A 121 19.65 0.44 -5.43
C GLU A 121 18.99 -0.50 -4.45
N GLY A 122 17.69 -0.35 -4.24
CA GLY A 122 16.94 -1.12 -3.26
C GLY A 122 16.37 -0.27 -2.13
N GLU A 123 15.78 -0.92 -1.14
CA GLU A 123 15.15 -0.26 0.00
C GLU A 123 16.18 0.30 0.99
N LEU A 124 15.82 1.44 1.61
CA LEU A 124 16.46 1.92 2.83
C LEU A 124 15.67 1.35 4.00
N TYR A 125 16.28 0.40 4.69
CA TYR A 125 15.62 -0.40 5.70
C TYR A 125 15.45 0.34 7.03
N PHE A 126 14.19 0.42 7.52
CA PHE A 126 13.86 1.04 8.80
C PHE A 126 13.92 0.03 9.94
N GLU A 127 15.04 -0.07 10.62
CA GLU A 127 15.27 -1.09 11.65
C GLU A 127 14.30 -1.01 12.82
N TYR A 128 13.92 0.19 13.25
CA TYR A 128 12.95 0.40 14.33
C TYR A 128 11.50 0.15 13.93
N HIS A 129 11.22 0.03 12.63
CA HIS A 129 9.86 -0.05 12.10
C HIS A 129 9.61 -1.32 11.30
N ARG A 130 10.34 -2.40 11.59
CA ARG A 130 10.28 -3.68 10.86
C ARG A 130 8.89 -4.27 10.74
N GLY A 131 8.08 -4.13 11.79
CA GLY A 131 6.74 -4.69 11.85
C GLY A 131 5.66 -3.88 11.14
N THR A 132 5.96 -2.67 10.62
CA THR A 132 4.93 -1.74 10.12
C THR A 132 4.08 -2.28 8.98
N LEU A 133 4.62 -3.16 8.15
CA LEU A 133 3.89 -3.75 7.02
C LEU A 133 2.95 -4.89 7.43
N THR A 134 3.17 -5.52 8.57
CA THR A 134 2.47 -6.74 8.99
C THR A 134 1.78 -6.65 10.34
N SER A 135 2.27 -5.79 11.26
CA SER A 135 1.68 -5.63 12.60
C SER A 135 0.24 -5.17 12.52
N MET A 136 -0.62 -5.76 13.36
CA MET A 136 -2.05 -5.48 13.39
C MET A 136 -2.73 -5.65 12.01
N ALA A 137 -2.52 -6.80 11.37
CA ALA A 137 -3.00 -7.13 10.03
C ALA A 137 -4.51 -6.90 9.84
N ARG A 138 -5.32 -7.15 10.87
CA ARG A 138 -6.76 -6.85 10.86
C ARG A 138 -7.02 -5.36 10.57
N ASN A 139 -6.28 -4.47 11.24
CA ASN A 139 -6.43 -3.02 11.05
C ASN A 139 -6.07 -2.61 9.62
N LYS A 140 -4.95 -3.11 9.09
CA LYS A 140 -4.53 -2.89 7.70
C LYS A 140 -5.55 -3.38 6.68
N ARG A 141 -6.09 -4.59 6.91
CA ARG A 141 -7.15 -5.16 6.07
C ARG A 141 -8.41 -4.32 6.10
N SER A 142 -8.84 -3.89 7.29
CA SER A 142 -10.02 -3.06 7.46
C SER A 142 -9.85 -1.70 6.77
N ASN A 143 -8.70 -1.05 6.95
CA ASN A 143 -8.37 0.19 6.25
C ASN A 143 -8.54 0.01 4.72
N ARG A 144 -7.87 -0.99 4.12
CA ARG A 144 -7.93 -1.18 2.67
C ARG A 144 -9.33 -1.53 2.17
N LYS A 145 -10.09 -2.35 2.91
CA LYS A 145 -11.47 -2.67 2.55
C LYS A 145 -12.40 -1.46 2.63
N SER A 146 -12.17 -0.59 3.60
CA SER A 146 -12.93 0.66 3.74
C SER A 146 -12.64 1.64 2.62
N GLU A 147 -11.36 1.85 2.26
CA GLU A 147 -10.98 2.68 1.10
C GLU A 147 -11.69 2.21 -0.16
N LEU A 148 -11.62 0.91 -0.47
CA LEU A 148 -12.27 0.34 -1.66
C LEU A 148 -13.79 0.47 -1.60
N GLY A 149 -14.40 0.20 -0.43
CA GLY A 149 -15.85 0.33 -0.25
C GLY A 149 -16.35 1.77 -0.41
N LEU A 150 -15.60 2.75 0.10
CA LEU A 150 -15.91 4.17 -0.08
C LEU A 150 -15.84 4.58 -1.56
N MET A 151 -14.79 4.18 -2.27
CA MET A 151 -14.67 4.43 -3.71
C MET A 151 -15.80 3.76 -4.50
N ASP A 152 -16.20 2.55 -4.12
CA ASP A 152 -17.35 1.86 -4.72
C ASP A 152 -18.65 2.63 -4.47
N LEU A 153 -18.88 3.10 -3.24
CA LEU A 153 -20.05 3.87 -2.87
C LEU A 153 -20.13 5.19 -3.63
N GLU A 154 -19.01 5.91 -3.75
CA GLU A 154 -18.94 7.16 -4.54
C GLU A 154 -19.35 6.91 -6.00
N LEU A 155 -18.75 5.91 -6.66
CA LEU A 155 -19.07 5.56 -8.05
C LEU A 155 -20.54 5.18 -8.21
N LEU A 156 -21.04 4.27 -7.37
CA LEU A 156 -22.44 3.82 -7.45
C LEU A 156 -23.42 4.95 -7.14
N SER A 157 -23.04 5.90 -6.26
CA SER A 157 -23.86 7.06 -5.95
C SER A 157 -23.95 8.04 -7.12
N VAL A 158 -22.90 8.20 -7.89
CA VAL A 158 -22.92 8.99 -9.14
C VAL A 158 -23.83 8.32 -10.18
N LEU A 159 -23.77 7.00 -10.31
CA LEU A 159 -24.60 6.23 -11.26
C LEU A 159 -26.10 6.27 -10.88
N THR A 160 -26.43 6.45 -9.61
CA THR A 160 -27.82 6.55 -9.11
C THR A 160 -28.28 7.98 -8.88
N ALA A 161 -27.46 9.00 -9.14
CA ALA A 161 -27.76 10.41 -8.84
C ALA A 161 -29.07 10.95 -9.41
N PRO A 162 -29.59 10.50 -10.56
CA PRO A 162 -30.91 10.93 -11.03
C PRO A 162 -32.06 10.55 -10.09
N ASP A 163 -31.94 9.40 -9.39
CA ASP A 163 -33.03 8.81 -8.61
C ASP A 163 -32.76 8.85 -7.09
N MET A 164 -31.52 9.00 -6.68
CA MET A 164 -31.10 8.98 -5.27
C MET A 164 -30.10 10.11 -4.99
N ALA A 165 -30.30 10.85 -3.88
CA ALA A 165 -29.38 11.88 -3.46
C ALA A 165 -27.96 11.34 -3.24
N TYR A 166 -26.95 12.13 -3.59
CA TYR A 166 -25.55 11.78 -3.32
C TYR A 166 -25.26 11.96 -1.81
N PRO A 167 -24.70 10.92 -1.14
CA PRO A 167 -24.58 10.90 0.32
C PRO A 167 -23.29 11.61 0.79
N GLN A 168 -23.17 12.90 0.54
CA GLN A 168 -21.93 13.65 0.82
C GLN A 168 -21.56 13.65 2.30
N GLU A 169 -22.54 13.88 3.18
CA GLU A 169 -22.27 13.99 4.62
C GLU A 169 -21.84 12.64 5.21
N GLU A 170 -22.46 11.56 4.78
CA GLU A 170 -22.11 10.19 5.20
C GLU A 170 -20.73 9.78 4.69
N LEU A 171 -20.43 10.09 3.43
CA LEU A 171 -19.10 9.85 2.84
C LEU A 171 -18.03 10.62 3.59
N ASP A 172 -18.25 11.90 3.86
CA ASP A 172 -17.28 12.71 4.60
C ASP A 172 -17.05 12.19 6.03
N ALA A 173 -18.12 11.76 6.70
CA ALA A 173 -18.00 11.16 8.03
C ALA A 173 -17.22 9.85 8.01
N MET A 174 -17.50 8.97 7.06
CA MET A 174 -16.81 7.70 6.90
C MET A 174 -15.34 7.86 6.50
N TRP A 175 -15.03 8.79 5.58
CA TRP A 175 -13.64 9.11 5.22
C TRP A 175 -12.85 9.66 6.41
N LYS A 176 -13.45 10.48 7.27
CA LYS A 176 -12.78 10.98 8.48
C LYS A 176 -12.39 9.85 9.44
N VAL A 177 -13.22 8.82 9.58
CA VAL A 177 -12.87 7.62 10.37
C VAL A 177 -11.65 6.90 9.76
N VAL A 178 -11.66 6.67 8.44
CA VAL A 178 -10.54 6.03 7.75
C VAL A 178 -9.26 6.84 7.90
N LEU A 179 -9.31 8.15 7.63
CA LEU A 179 -8.14 9.04 7.71
C LEU A 179 -7.57 9.15 9.11
N LEU A 180 -8.43 9.17 10.16
CA LEU A 180 -7.97 9.13 11.55
C LEU A 180 -7.20 7.83 11.82
N ASN A 181 -7.73 6.69 11.37
CA ASN A 181 -7.13 5.39 11.59
C ASN A 181 -5.89 5.12 10.70
N GLN A 182 -5.59 6.00 9.75
CA GLN A 182 -4.33 6.03 9.00
C GLN A 182 -3.20 6.78 9.71
N PHE A 183 -3.46 7.29 10.92
CA PHE A 183 -2.42 7.93 11.71
C PHE A 183 -1.19 7.03 11.85
N HIS A 184 0.01 7.66 11.85
CA HIS A 184 1.30 6.96 11.69
C HIS A 184 1.66 5.97 12.81
N ASP A 185 0.91 5.96 13.92
CA ASP A 185 1.04 4.95 14.97
C ASP A 185 -0.15 3.98 15.03
N ILE A 186 -1.25 4.26 14.35
CA ILE A 186 -2.42 3.37 14.31
C ILE A 186 -2.27 2.37 13.16
N LEU A 187 -2.14 2.85 11.92
CA LEU A 187 -2.02 1.97 10.75
C LEU A 187 -0.78 1.06 10.79
N PRO A 188 0.41 1.51 11.23
CA PRO A 188 1.59 0.66 11.36
C PRO A 188 1.49 -0.41 12.44
N GLY A 189 0.64 -0.25 13.44
CA GLY A 189 0.47 -1.23 14.49
C GLY A 189 1.26 -0.95 15.77
N SER A 190 1.75 0.27 15.97
CA SER A 190 2.61 0.68 17.10
C SER A 190 1.89 1.41 18.24
N SER A 191 0.57 1.57 18.15
CA SER A 191 -0.25 2.14 19.23
C SER A 191 -0.47 1.15 20.38
N ILE A 192 -1.04 1.63 21.48
CA ILE A 192 -1.44 0.81 22.63
C ILE A 192 -2.65 -0.06 22.29
N HIS A 193 -2.88 -1.09 23.08
CA HIS A 193 -3.95 -2.07 22.86
C HIS A 193 -5.34 -1.43 22.73
N GLU A 194 -5.65 -0.49 23.60
CA GLU A 194 -6.96 0.19 23.67
C GLU A 194 -7.32 0.89 22.33
N VAL A 195 -6.35 1.43 21.65
CA VAL A 195 -6.55 2.04 20.31
C VAL A 195 -7.07 1.00 19.32
N TYR A 196 -6.54 -0.23 19.36
CA TYR A 196 -6.99 -1.30 18.44
C TYR A 196 -8.34 -1.90 18.80
N GLU A 197 -8.81 -1.79 20.03
CA GLU A 197 -10.20 -2.09 20.37
C GLU A 197 -11.13 -1.03 19.78
N VAL A 198 -10.78 0.26 19.89
CA VAL A 198 -11.54 1.35 19.25
C VAL A 198 -11.59 1.20 17.73
N THR A 199 -10.43 0.96 17.07
CA THR A 199 -10.41 0.81 15.61
C THR A 199 -11.24 -0.39 15.14
N LYS A 200 -11.29 -1.46 15.92
CA LYS A 200 -12.11 -2.64 15.61
C LYS A 200 -13.60 -2.29 15.55
N GLU A 201 -14.08 -1.54 16.53
CA GLU A 201 -15.47 -1.09 16.57
C GLU A 201 -15.79 -0.09 15.47
N GLU A 202 -14.92 0.89 15.23
CA GLU A 202 -15.10 1.90 14.20
C GLU A 202 -15.15 1.29 12.81
N TYR A 203 -14.19 0.43 12.45
CA TYR A 203 -14.18 -0.27 11.18
C TYR A 203 -15.33 -1.28 11.03
N GLY A 204 -15.77 -1.89 12.13
CA GLY A 204 -16.96 -2.75 12.14
C GLY A 204 -18.22 -2.00 11.73
N ARG A 205 -18.51 -0.89 12.40
CA ARG A 205 -19.66 -0.01 12.10
C ARG A 205 -19.58 0.55 10.66
N LEU A 206 -18.38 0.98 10.26
CA LEU A 206 -18.16 1.51 8.90
C LEU A 206 -18.40 0.44 7.83
N ALA A 207 -17.96 -0.78 8.04
CA ALA A 207 -18.18 -1.89 7.10
C ALA A 207 -19.67 -2.23 6.95
N GLU A 208 -20.43 -2.24 8.04
CA GLU A 208 -21.89 -2.45 8.02
C GLU A 208 -22.61 -1.32 7.26
N GLN A 209 -22.25 -0.08 7.54
CA GLN A 209 -22.84 1.10 6.88
C GLN A 209 -22.53 1.09 5.37
N LEU A 210 -21.28 0.81 4.98
CA LEU A 210 -20.88 0.69 3.58
C LEU A 210 -21.65 -0.43 2.88
N ALA A 211 -21.75 -1.60 3.49
CA ALA A 211 -22.47 -2.73 2.90
C ALA A 211 -23.94 -2.40 2.64
N ALA A 212 -24.61 -1.74 3.59
CA ALA A 212 -25.99 -1.30 3.45
C ALA A 212 -26.15 -0.29 2.30
N MET A 213 -25.37 0.78 2.30
CA MET A 213 -25.48 1.85 1.30
C MET A 213 -25.11 1.38 -0.10
N ILE A 214 -24.06 0.57 -0.25
CA ILE A 214 -23.68 -0.05 -1.53
C ILE A 214 -24.79 -0.98 -2.01
N GLY A 215 -25.37 -1.77 -1.12
CA GLY A 215 -26.48 -2.67 -1.42
C GLY A 215 -27.71 -1.93 -1.97
N GLU A 216 -28.07 -0.81 -1.36
CA GLU A 216 -29.17 0.05 -1.83
C GLU A 216 -28.89 0.60 -3.24
N ARG A 217 -27.69 1.12 -3.50
CA ARG A 217 -27.29 1.65 -4.81
C ARG A 217 -27.29 0.55 -5.88
N ARG A 218 -26.75 -0.63 -5.56
CA ARG A 218 -26.78 -1.78 -6.47
C ARG A 218 -28.20 -2.20 -6.82
N LYS A 219 -29.11 -2.23 -5.83
CA LYS A 219 -30.52 -2.53 -6.06
C LYS A 219 -31.20 -1.49 -6.95
N ALA A 220 -30.90 -0.21 -6.75
CA ALA A 220 -31.46 0.87 -7.57
C ALA A 220 -31.01 0.73 -9.04
N ILE A 221 -29.76 0.34 -9.30
CA ILE A 221 -29.23 0.14 -10.65
C ILE A 221 -29.78 -1.16 -11.28
N ALA A 222 -29.74 -2.26 -10.54
CA ALA A 222 -30.13 -3.57 -11.05
C ALA A 222 -31.65 -3.72 -11.24
N GLY A 223 -32.44 -2.96 -10.48
CA GLY A 223 -33.91 -3.12 -10.47
C GLY A 223 -34.35 -4.36 -9.72
N SER A 224 -35.58 -4.82 -10.04
CA SER A 224 -36.16 -6.03 -9.48
C SER A 224 -36.33 -7.07 -10.59
N GLY A 225 -36.09 -8.35 -10.27
CA GLY A 225 -36.24 -9.45 -11.24
C GLY A 225 -35.41 -10.68 -10.85
N SER A 226 -35.35 -11.64 -11.77
CA SER A 226 -34.59 -12.88 -11.63
C SER A 226 -33.20 -12.83 -12.27
N ALA A 227 -32.80 -11.68 -12.82
CA ALA A 227 -31.49 -11.51 -13.43
C ALA A 227 -30.38 -11.30 -12.35
N VAL A 228 -29.19 -11.77 -12.65
CA VAL A 228 -28.00 -11.49 -11.86
C VAL A 228 -27.26 -10.31 -12.48
N THR A 229 -26.95 -9.29 -11.68
CA THR A 229 -26.16 -8.14 -12.14
C THR A 229 -24.82 -8.12 -11.43
N VAL A 230 -23.74 -8.15 -12.21
CA VAL A 230 -22.36 -8.13 -11.72
C VAL A 230 -21.74 -6.75 -12.00
N PHE A 231 -21.20 -6.14 -10.96
CA PHE A 231 -20.60 -4.81 -11.02
C PHE A 231 -19.07 -4.90 -11.06
N ASN A 232 -18.47 -4.14 -11.94
CA ASN A 232 -17.03 -3.89 -11.96
C ASN A 232 -16.76 -2.40 -11.71
N THR A 233 -16.36 -2.07 -10.50
CA THR A 233 -16.06 -0.69 -10.09
C THR A 233 -14.64 -0.24 -10.45
N THR A 234 -13.82 -1.14 -10.99
CA THR A 234 -12.44 -0.84 -11.36
C THR A 234 -12.30 -0.13 -12.69
N GLY A 235 -11.17 0.53 -12.92
CA GLY A 235 -10.88 1.26 -14.15
C GLY A 235 -10.47 0.40 -15.37
N LYS A 236 -10.61 -0.92 -15.29
CA LYS A 236 -10.23 -1.85 -16.38
C LYS A 236 -11.35 -2.84 -16.64
N VAL A 237 -11.47 -3.28 -17.89
CA VAL A 237 -12.27 -4.45 -18.23
C VAL A 237 -11.70 -5.67 -17.49
N ARG A 238 -12.56 -6.52 -16.95
CA ARG A 238 -12.16 -7.70 -16.16
C ARG A 238 -12.85 -8.97 -16.62
N ASP A 239 -12.09 -10.03 -16.54
CA ASP A 239 -12.56 -11.40 -16.46
C ASP A 239 -12.35 -11.84 -15.01
N ASP A 240 -13.42 -12.36 -14.36
CA ASP A 240 -13.32 -12.68 -12.94
C ASP A 240 -14.25 -13.80 -12.51
N ILE A 241 -13.90 -14.45 -11.42
CA ILE A 241 -14.78 -15.39 -10.72
C ILE A 241 -15.71 -14.58 -9.81
N VAL A 242 -17.01 -14.70 -10.04
CA VAL A 242 -18.02 -14.04 -9.22
C VAL A 242 -18.69 -15.04 -8.29
N ASN A 243 -18.87 -14.62 -7.03
CA ASN A 243 -19.65 -15.37 -6.06
C ASN A 243 -21.13 -15.02 -6.24
N LEU A 244 -21.96 -16.03 -6.42
CA LEU A 244 -23.39 -15.92 -6.70
C LEU A 244 -24.25 -16.32 -5.48
N GLY A 245 -23.62 -16.63 -4.34
CA GLY A 245 -24.32 -17.13 -3.15
C GLY A 245 -25.05 -18.45 -3.45
N ASP A 246 -26.26 -18.56 -2.94
CA ASP A 246 -27.11 -19.76 -3.10
C ASP A 246 -27.91 -19.76 -4.41
N LEU A 247 -27.35 -19.17 -5.47
CA LEU A 247 -28.03 -19.13 -6.76
C LEU A 247 -28.41 -20.54 -7.23
N GLU A 248 -29.69 -20.77 -7.48
CA GLU A 248 -30.19 -21.94 -8.19
C GLU A 248 -30.11 -21.66 -9.69
N GLY A 249 -29.49 -22.58 -10.44
CA GLY A 249 -29.26 -22.45 -11.88
C GLY A 249 -27.94 -23.08 -12.29
N SER A 250 -27.82 -23.42 -13.55
CA SER A 250 -26.70 -24.15 -14.14
C SER A 250 -25.80 -23.24 -15.00
N ALA A 251 -26.34 -22.10 -15.43
CA ALA A 251 -25.61 -21.15 -16.26
C ALA A 251 -26.12 -19.71 -16.09
N LEU A 252 -25.25 -18.75 -16.37
CA LEU A 252 -25.56 -17.34 -16.63
C LEU A 252 -25.48 -17.10 -18.14
N ILE A 253 -26.42 -16.32 -18.70
CA ILE A 253 -26.42 -15.94 -20.11
C ILE A 253 -26.44 -14.42 -20.20
N ASP A 254 -25.48 -13.82 -20.90
CA ASP A 254 -25.46 -12.39 -21.12
C ASP A 254 -26.33 -11.92 -22.30
N SER A 255 -26.37 -10.60 -22.56
CA SER A 255 -27.14 -10.00 -23.65
C SER A 255 -26.73 -10.46 -25.05
N ASP A 256 -25.47 -10.92 -25.18
CA ASP A 256 -24.92 -11.39 -26.44
C ASP A 256 -25.15 -12.89 -26.66
N GLY A 257 -25.80 -13.54 -25.69
CA GLY A 257 -26.10 -14.99 -25.73
C GLY A 257 -24.90 -15.85 -25.30
N VAL A 258 -23.86 -15.27 -24.75
CA VAL A 258 -22.72 -16.02 -24.21
C VAL A 258 -23.12 -16.72 -22.93
N VAL A 259 -22.83 -18.02 -22.85
CA VAL A 259 -23.15 -18.87 -21.72
C VAL A 259 -21.97 -19.04 -20.79
N TYR A 260 -22.17 -18.74 -19.52
CA TYR A 260 -21.18 -18.88 -18.44
C TYR A 260 -21.65 -19.97 -17.48
N PRO A 261 -20.99 -21.13 -17.43
CA PRO A 261 -21.38 -22.22 -16.53
C PRO A 261 -21.32 -21.79 -15.05
N VAL A 262 -22.30 -22.20 -14.27
CA VAL A 262 -22.32 -22.03 -12.82
C VAL A 262 -21.76 -23.30 -12.19
N GLN A 263 -20.76 -23.15 -11.33
CA GLN A 263 -20.17 -24.22 -10.56
C GLN A 263 -20.65 -24.13 -9.10
N LYS A 264 -21.14 -25.26 -8.57
CA LYS A 264 -21.44 -25.38 -7.14
C LYS A 264 -20.16 -25.64 -6.34
N THR A 265 -20.04 -24.97 -5.23
CA THR A 265 -18.94 -25.12 -4.26
C THR A 265 -19.51 -25.40 -2.87
N ALA A 266 -18.68 -25.66 -1.88
CA ALA A 266 -19.11 -25.82 -0.49
C ALA A 266 -19.76 -24.55 0.09
N ASP A 267 -19.35 -23.39 -0.39
CA ASP A 267 -19.75 -22.07 0.14
C ASP A 267 -20.80 -21.37 -0.78
N GLY A 268 -21.41 -22.08 -1.72
CA GLY A 268 -22.39 -21.52 -2.65
C GLY A 268 -22.08 -21.77 -4.12
N SER A 269 -22.49 -20.86 -4.98
CA SER A 269 -22.32 -20.94 -6.43
C SER A 269 -21.35 -19.89 -6.93
N ILE A 270 -20.54 -20.24 -7.93
CA ILE A 270 -19.61 -19.32 -8.60
C ILE A 270 -19.75 -19.42 -10.12
N ALA A 271 -19.40 -18.35 -10.83
CA ALA A 271 -19.23 -18.39 -12.29
C ALA A 271 -18.01 -17.57 -12.68
N PHE A 272 -17.26 -18.02 -13.69
CA PHE A 272 -16.23 -17.23 -14.34
C PHE A 272 -16.86 -16.40 -15.44
N VAL A 273 -16.96 -15.10 -15.25
CA VAL A 273 -17.56 -14.17 -16.22
C VAL A 273 -16.50 -13.32 -16.89
N GLN A 274 -16.70 -13.02 -18.17
CA GLN A 274 -15.71 -12.33 -18.99
C GLN A 274 -16.24 -10.99 -19.48
N ASN A 275 -15.30 -10.11 -19.84
CA ASN A 275 -15.59 -8.79 -20.42
C ASN A 275 -16.53 -7.94 -19.54
N LEU A 276 -16.32 -7.95 -18.22
CA LEU A 276 -17.01 -7.02 -17.32
C LEU A 276 -16.52 -5.59 -17.61
N PRO A 277 -17.39 -4.67 -18.03
CA PRO A 277 -16.99 -3.35 -18.44
C PRO A 277 -16.34 -2.55 -17.29
N SER A 278 -15.35 -1.74 -17.61
CA SER A 278 -14.72 -0.82 -16.65
C SER A 278 -15.76 0.17 -16.11
N LYS A 279 -15.78 0.37 -14.77
CA LYS A 279 -16.71 1.27 -14.06
C LYS A 279 -18.16 1.09 -14.50
N GLY A 280 -18.58 -0.16 -14.62
CA GLY A 280 -19.89 -0.52 -15.14
C GLY A 280 -20.42 -1.82 -14.56
N TYR A 281 -21.42 -2.36 -15.22
CA TYR A 281 -22.05 -3.62 -14.83
C TYR A 281 -22.47 -4.41 -16.04
N LYS A 282 -22.72 -5.71 -15.83
CA LYS A 282 -23.28 -6.63 -16.83
C LYS A 282 -24.38 -7.46 -16.17
N SER A 283 -25.51 -7.58 -16.84
CA SER A 283 -26.65 -8.36 -16.35
C SER A 283 -26.76 -9.67 -17.10
N PHE A 284 -27.16 -10.71 -16.39
CA PHE A 284 -27.24 -12.08 -16.87
C PHE A 284 -28.60 -12.68 -16.57
N THR A 285 -29.16 -13.43 -17.50
CA THR A 285 -30.30 -14.30 -17.26
C THR A 285 -29.79 -15.62 -16.66
N VAL A 286 -30.50 -16.14 -15.67
CA VAL A 286 -30.21 -17.45 -15.07
C VAL A 286 -30.87 -18.53 -15.88
N SER A 287 -30.13 -19.60 -16.20
CA SER A 287 -30.62 -20.77 -16.95
C SER A 287 -30.43 -22.05 -16.16
N GLU A 288 -31.45 -22.94 -16.23
CA GLU A 288 -31.38 -24.28 -15.64
C GLU A 288 -30.56 -25.26 -16.51
N THR A 289 -30.37 -24.92 -17.78
CA THR A 289 -29.65 -25.78 -18.72
C THR A 289 -28.32 -25.17 -19.12
N THR A 290 -27.25 -25.92 -18.96
CA THR A 290 -25.97 -25.67 -19.65
C THR A 290 -26.13 -26.25 -21.06
N SER A 291 -26.17 -25.42 -22.12
CA SER A 291 -25.64 -25.90 -23.40
C SER A 291 -24.19 -26.29 -23.16
N ALA A 292 -23.77 -27.45 -23.65
CA ALA A 292 -22.45 -27.98 -23.37
C ALA A 292 -21.37 -26.92 -23.71
N ALA A 293 -21.03 -26.07 -22.72
CA ALA A 293 -19.83 -25.30 -22.77
C ALA A 293 -18.70 -26.32 -22.88
N GLU A 294 -17.79 -26.11 -23.80
CA GLU A 294 -16.57 -26.89 -23.88
C GLU A 294 -16.04 -27.02 -22.46
N ARG A 295 -15.90 -28.26 -21.98
CA ARG A 295 -15.38 -28.51 -20.64
C ARG A 295 -14.04 -27.80 -20.55
N ALA A 296 -13.81 -27.12 -19.42
CA ALA A 296 -12.51 -26.56 -19.12
C ALA A 296 -11.46 -27.61 -19.44
N PRO A 297 -10.34 -27.21 -20.02
CA PRO A 297 -9.29 -28.15 -20.51
C PRO A 297 -8.49 -28.80 -19.36
N PHE A 298 -9.21 -29.16 -18.30
CA PHE A 298 -8.66 -29.91 -17.18
C PHE A 298 -8.98 -31.39 -17.36
N THR A 299 -7.94 -32.20 -17.39
CA THR A 299 -8.08 -33.65 -17.50
C THR A 299 -7.56 -34.32 -16.23
N LEU A 300 -8.41 -35.08 -15.57
CA LEU A 300 -7.96 -36.01 -14.56
C LEU A 300 -7.36 -37.22 -15.30
N VAL A 301 -6.04 -37.36 -15.26
CA VAL A 301 -5.32 -38.46 -15.96
C VAL A 301 -5.28 -39.72 -15.10
N GLY A 302 -5.77 -39.65 -13.86
CA GLY A 302 -5.82 -40.73 -12.88
C GLY A 302 -6.39 -40.21 -11.57
N GLU A 303 -6.39 -41.02 -10.54
CA GLU A 303 -6.91 -40.65 -9.22
C GLU A 303 -6.13 -39.50 -8.57
N ARG A 304 -4.86 -39.29 -8.98
CA ARG A 304 -3.93 -38.37 -8.32
C ARG A 304 -3.13 -37.51 -9.30
N GLN A 305 -3.55 -37.43 -10.54
CA GLN A 305 -2.91 -36.63 -11.55
C GLN A 305 -3.90 -35.75 -12.29
N LEU A 306 -3.61 -34.46 -12.29
CA LEU A 306 -4.39 -33.44 -12.99
C LEU A 306 -3.53 -32.85 -14.11
N GLU A 307 -4.08 -32.74 -15.29
CA GLU A 307 -3.46 -32.06 -16.41
C GLU A 307 -4.27 -30.82 -16.79
N THR A 308 -3.61 -29.69 -16.95
CA THR A 308 -4.13 -28.41 -17.41
C THR A 308 -3.37 -27.96 -18.65
N PRO A 309 -3.80 -26.93 -19.38
CA PRO A 309 -2.99 -26.35 -20.46
C PRO A 309 -1.62 -25.86 -19.98
N PHE A 310 -1.50 -25.46 -18.72
CA PHE A 310 -0.30 -24.84 -18.16
C PHE A 310 0.54 -25.79 -17.30
N TYR A 311 -0.10 -26.73 -16.60
CA TYR A 311 0.56 -27.58 -15.60
C TYR A 311 0.18 -29.05 -15.73
N THR A 312 1.13 -29.91 -15.41
CA THR A 312 0.85 -31.30 -15.00
C THR A 312 1.12 -31.39 -13.49
N VAL A 313 0.10 -31.82 -12.74
CA VAL A 313 0.15 -31.85 -11.28
C VAL A 313 -0.01 -33.29 -10.81
N SER A 314 0.86 -33.75 -9.92
CA SER A 314 0.78 -35.08 -9.28
C SER A 314 0.68 -34.93 -7.76
N LEU A 315 -0.11 -35.81 -7.15
CA LEU A 315 -0.35 -35.88 -5.71
C LEU A 315 0.06 -37.25 -5.16
N ASP A 316 0.47 -37.29 -3.90
CA ASP A 316 0.67 -38.52 -3.15
C ASP A 316 -0.65 -39.09 -2.58
N GLU A 317 -0.55 -40.15 -1.80
CA GLU A 317 -1.69 -40.80 -1.14
C GLU A 317 -2.36 -39.96 -0.05
N HIS A 318 -1.66 -38.92 0.40
CA HIS A 318 -2.17 -37.95 1.40
C HIS A 318 -2.69 -36.66 0.78
N GLY A 319 -2.66 -36.54 -0.57
CA GLY A 319 -3.08 -35.35 -1.28
C GLY A 319 -2.05 -34.22 -1.31
N MET A 320 -0.80 -34.50 -0.97
CA MET A 320 0.30 -33.55 -1.05
C MET A 320 0.86 -33.52 -2.47
N PHE A 321 1.26 -32.33 -2.93
CA PHE A 321 1.89 -32.17 -4.22
C PHE A 321 3.25 -32.89 -4.25
N THR A 322 3.44 -33.79 -5.22
CA THR A 322 4.71 -34.46 -5.48
C THR A 322 5.39 -33.95 -6.74
N SER A 323 4.63 -33.28 -7.61
CA SER A 323 5.14 -32.61 -8.79
C SER A 323 4.12 -31.56 -9.24
N ILE A 324 4.63 -30.41 -9.63
CA ILE A 324 3.91 -29.37 -10.39
C ILE A 324 4.83 -28.97 -11.54
N TYR A 325 4.61 -29.57 -12.71
CA TYR A 325 5.40 -29.28 -13.89
C TYR A 325 4.79 -28.13 -14.69
N ASP A 326 5.51 -27.03 -14.86
CA ASP A 326 5.15 -25.86 -15.65
C ASP A 326 5.50 -26.11 -17.13
N LYS A 327 4.46 -26.28 -17.94
CA LYS A 327 4.61 -26.61 -19.37
C LYS A 327 5.10 -25.43 -20.22
N GLU A 328 4.84 -24.20 -19.82
CA GLU A 328 5.28 -23.01 -20.55
C GLU A 328 6.77 -22.74 -20.35
N ASN A 329 7.26 -22.97 -19.16
CA ASN A 329 8.64 -22.67 -18.80
C ASN A 329 9.51 -23.93 -18.74
N ASP A 330 8.96 -25.11 -19.09
CA ASP A 330 9.65 -26.41 -19.12
C ASP A 330 10.43 -26.69 -17.82
N ARG A 331 9.74 -26.57 -16.68
CA ARG A 331 10.39 -26.72 -15.37
C ARG A 331 9.48 -27.34 -14.31
N GLU A 332 10.11 -28.02 -13.37
CA GLU A 332 9.49 -28.45 -12.12
C GLU A 332 9.42 -27.29 -11.13
N VAL A 333 8.27 -27.14 -10.46
CA VAL A 333 8.02 -26.06 -9.50
C VAL A 333 8.10 -26.54 -8.05
N VAL A 334 7.82 -27.86 -7.81
CA VAL A 334 7.87 -28.50 -6.48
C VAL A 334 8.82 -29.68 -6.50
#